data_a801e63aeb497e10d344571224d5b03a
#
_entry.id   a801e63aeb497e10d344571224d5b03a
#
_cell.length_a   1.000
_cell.length_b   1.000
_cell.length_c   1.000
_cell.angle_alpha   90.00
_cell.angle_beta   90.00
_cell.angle_gamma   90.00
#
_symmetry.space_group_name_H-M   'P 1'
#
loop_
_entity.id
_entity.type
_entity.pdbx_description
1 polymer ?
#
loop_
_entity_poly.entity_id
_entity_poly.type
_entity_poly.pdbx_seq_one_letter_code
_entity_poly.pdbx_strand_id
1 'polypeptide(L)'
;FDIIHAFNGYRTCYYRTFAVGRATNAHRDAYKKARELIDSAIAMVKPGVTTDQIAALWPTAQEFGFSSEMEAFGLQFGHGLGLGLHERPVISRLNSLENPVEIEPGMVFALETYWPANDGHSAARIEEELVVTETGAELLTLFPAEELFVTNPY
;
A
#
# COMPACT_ATOMS: atom_id res chain seq x y z
N PHE A 1 3.75 -9.70 7.65
CA PHE A 1 4.94 -9.03 8.17
C PHE A 1 4.99 -7.60 7.70
N ASP A 2 5.31 -6.72 8.63
CA ASP A 2 5.70 -5.34 8.36
C ASP A 2 7.21 -5.26 8.64
N ILE A 3 7.97 -4.90 7.61
CA ILE A 3 9.43 -4.97 7.64
C ILE A 3 9.99 -3.56 7.59
N ILE A 4 10.55 -3.15 8.72
CA ILE A 4 11.14 -1.82 8.90
C ILE A 4 12.62 -1.98 9.21
N HIS A 5 13.45 -1.44 8.34
CA HIS A 5 14.90 -1.36 8.54
C HIS A 5 15.38 0.09 8.57
N ALA A 6 16.56 0.29 9.09
CA ALA A 6 17.24 1.58 9.03
C ALA A 6 18.70 1.36 8.58
N PHE A 7 19.12 2.11 7.55
CA PHE A 7 20.49 2.14 7.07
C PHE A 7 20.96 3.58 6.91
N ASN A 8 22.02 3.94 7.57
CA ASN A 8 22.56 5.32 7.59
C ASN A 8 21.49 6.39 7.90
N GLY A 9 20.50 6.07 8.74
CA GLY A 9 19.40 6.97 9.12
C GLY A 9 18.18 6.89 8.22
N TYR A 10 18.27 6.37 7.01
CA TYR A 10 17.13 6.16 6.12
C TYR A 10 16.35 4.92 6.53
N ARG A 11 15.02 5.01 6.38
CA ARG A 11 14.06 3.95 6.75
C ARG A 11 13.55 3.23 5.51
N THR A 12 13.20 1.96 5.72
CA THR A 12 12.37 1.17 4.80
C THR A 12 11.05 0.85 5.48
N CYS A 13 10.00 0.62 4.70
CA CYS A 13 8.70 0.16 5.17
C CYS A 13 8.01 -0.64 4.07
N TYR A 14 7.80 -1.95 4.28
CA TYR A 14 6.96 -2.70 3.35
C TYR A 14 6.33 -3.94 3.99
N TYR A 15 5.11 -4.24 3.57
CA TYR A 15 4.37 -5.42 4.01
C TYR A 15 4.47 -6.58 3.04
N ARG A 16 4.50 -7.78 3.61
CA ARG A 16 4.25 -9.02 2.88
C ARG A 16 3.30 -9.91 3.67
N THR A 17 2.31 -10.47 2.97
CA THR A 17 1.39 -11.45 3.53
C THR A 17 1.82 -12.85 3.12
N PHE A 18 1.84 -13.76 4.08
CA PHE A 18 2.16 -15.18 3.89
C PHE A 18 1.04 -16.05 4.45
N ALA A 19 0.75 -17.16 3.81
CA ALA A 19 -0.03 -18.23 4.40
C ALA A 19 0.90 -19.32 4.93
N VAL A 20 0.68 -19.77 6.17
CA VAL A 20 1.47 -20.84 6.76
C VAL A 20 0.70 -22.16 6.63
N GLY A 21 1.35 -23.20 6.08
CA GLY A 21 0.75 -24.51 5.83
C GLY A 21 -0.12 -24.55 4.60
N ARG A 22 -1.21 -23.80 4.57
CA ARG A 22 -2.14 -23.76 3.40
C ARG A 22 -2.79 -22.38 3.23
N ALA A 23 -3.07 -22.03 1.99
CA ALA A 23 -3.92 -20.89 1.66
C ALA A 23 -5.31 -21.37 1.21
N THR A 24 -6.35 -20.74 1.75
CA THR A 24 -7.74 -20.94 1.31
C THR A 24 -8.02 -20.12 0.05
N ASN A 25 -9.16 -20.35 -0.61
CA ASN A 25 -9.60 -19.47 -1.70
C ASN A 25 -9.84 -18.05 -1.20
N ALA A 26 -10.41 -17.87 0.01
CA ALA A 26 -10.62 -16.56 0.61
C ALA A 26 -9.32 -15.76 0.76
N HIS A 27 -8.23 -16.41 1.19
CA HIS A 27 -6.91 -15.79 1.28
C HIS A 27 -6.37 -15.37 -0.10
N ARG A 28 -6.49 -16.26 -1.10
CA ARG A 28 -6.02 -15.97 -2.47
C ARG A 28 -6.79 -14.86 -3.14
N ASP A 29 -8.11 -14.85 -2.96
CA ASP A 29 -8.99 -13.82 -3.53
C ASP A 29 -8.70 -12.44 -2.89
N ALA A 30 -8.52 -12.39 -1.57
CA ALA A 30 -8.13 -11.16 -0.87
C ALA A 30 -6.76 -10.66 -1.32
N TYR A 31 -5.77 -11.56 -1.43
CA TYR A 31 -4.43 -11.19 -1.91
C TYR A 31 -4.45 -10.66 -3.34
N LYS A 32 -5.20 -11.31 -4.22
CA LYS A 32 -5.36 -10.86 -5.61
C LYS A 32 -5.95 -9.46 -5.68
N LYS A 33 -6.97 -9.16 -4.87
CA LYS A 33 -7.58 -7.83 -4.80
C LYS A 33 -6.62 -6.78 -4.27
N ALA A 34 -5.86 -7.07 -3.21
CA ALA A 34 -4.82 -6.19 -2.71
C ALA A 34 -3.76 -5.92 -3.78
N ARG A 35 -3.33 -6.96 -4.53
CA ARG A 35 -2.36 -6.83 -5.62
C ARG A 35 -2.89 -5.95 -6.76
N GLU A 36 -4.12 -6.19 -7.23
CA GLU A 36 -4.78 -5.39 -8.27
C GLU A 36 -4.82 -3.89 -7.91
N LEU A 37 -5.12 -3.57 -6.65
CA LEU A 37 -5.18 -2.19 -6.17
C LEU A 37 -3.80 -1.53 -6.16
N ILE A 38 -2.79 -2.18 -5.59
CA ILE A 38 -1.45 -1.59 -5.51
C ILE A 38 -0.83 -1.42 -6.90
N ASP A 39 -1.04 -2.37 -7.81
CA ASP A 39 -0.59 -2.25 -9.19
C ASP A 39 -1.21 -1.04 -9.89
N SER A 40 -2.50 -0.81 -9.66
CA SER A 40 -3.21 0.35 -10.20
C SER A 40 -2.66 1.67 -9.63
N ALA A 41 -2.34 1.68 -8.34
CA ALA A 41 -1.74 2.85 -7.68
C ALA A 41 -0.33 3.14 -8.21
N ILE A 42 0.52 2.13 -8.29
CA ILE A 42 1.89 2.25 -8.82
C ILE A 42 1.86 2.78 -10.26
N ALA A 43 0.98 2.24 -11.10
CA ALA A 43 0.83 2.67 -12.49
C ALA A 43 0.37 4.14 -12.63
N MET A 44 -0.30 4.68 -11.61
CA MET A 44 -0.75 6.08 -11.60
C MET A 44 0.36 7.04 -11.13
N VAL A 45 1.33 6.59 -10.34
CA VAL A 45 2.38 7.46 -9.78
C VAL A 45 3.30 7.98 -10.88
N LYS A 46 3.25 9.29 -11.09
CA LYS A 46 4.13 10.04 -11.98
C LYS A 46 4.07 11.54 -11.65
N PRO A 47 5.02 12.35 -12.10
CA PRO A 47 4.98 13.80 -11.91
C PRO A 47 3.68 14.42 -12.44
N GLY A 48 3.13 15.38 -11.68
CA GLY A 48 1.91 16.09 -12.00
C GLY A 48 0.59 15.40 -11.59
N VAL A 49 0.65 14.12 -11.15
CA VAL A 49 -0.48 13.47 -10.48
C VAL A 49 -0.56 13.94 -9.05
N THR A 50 -1.76 14.03 -8.48
CA THR A 50 -1.95 14.47 -7.09
C THR A 50 -2.35 13.30 -6.17
N THR A 51 -2.05 13.42 -4.89
CA THR A 51 -2.30 12.37 -3.88
C THR A 51 -3.77 12.00 -3.74
N ASP A 52 -4.72 12.91 -4.01
CA ASP A 52 -6.16 12.63 -4.03
C ASP A 52 -6.56 11.71 -5.18
N GLN A 53 -5.95 11.87 -6.35
CA GLN A 53 -6.18 11.00 -7.50
C GLN A 53 -5.74 9.57 -7.21
N ILE A 54 -4.61 9.39 -6.52
CA ILE A 54 -4.14 8.08 -6.09
C ILE A 54 -5.06 7.53 -4.99
N ALA A 55 -5.38 8.33 -3.96
CA ALA A 55 -6.24 7.92 -2.85
C ALA A 55 -7.65 7.51 -3.32
N ALA A 56 -8.16 8.11 -4.40
CA ALA A 56 -9.47 7.78 -4.97
C ALA A 56 -9.56 6.38 -5.59
N LEU A 57 -8.43 5.71 -5.85
CA LEU A 57 -8.41 4.33 -6.35
C LEU A 57 -8.88 3.32 -5.29
N TRP A 58 -8.67 3.63 -4.01
CA TRP A 58 -9.09 2.74 -2.93
C TRP A 58 -10.58 2.89 -2.64
N PRO A 59 -11.23 1.78 -2.23
CA PRO A 59 -12.62 1.82 -1.80
C PRO A 59 -12.85 2.81 -0.66
N THR A 60 -14.08 3.27 -0.54
CA THR A 60 -14.52 4.12 0.56
C THR A 60 -14.51 3.36 1.89
N ALA A 61 -14.48 4.09 3.01
CA ALA A 61 -14.58 3.49 4.34
C ALA A 61 -15.81 2.58 4.47
N GLN A 62 -16.95 2.98 3.86
CA GLN A 62 -18.21 2.22 3.88
C GLN A 62 -18.07 0.87 3.16
N GLU A 63 -17.32 0.79 2.09
CA GLU A 63 -17.06 -0.47 1.36
C GLU A 63 -16.23 -1.45 2.20
N PHE A 64 -15.44 -0.93 3.15
CA PHE A 64 -14.71 -1.73 4.16
C PHE A 64 -15.53 -1.99 5.44
N GLY A 65 -16.78 -1.50 5.51
CA GLY A 65 -17.66 -1.72 6.66
C GLY A 65 -17.52 -0.69 7.79
N PHE A 66 -16.79 0.41 7.57
CA PHE A 66 -16.68 1.52 8.52
C PHE A 66 -17.76 2.58 8.26
N SER A 67 -18.16 3.32 9.28
CA SER A 67 -19.18 4.37 9.14
C SER A 67 -18.62 5.67 8.53
N SER A 68 -17.32 5.89 8.62
CA SER A 68 -16.65 7.10 8.14
C SER A 68 -15.17 6.87 7.82
N GLU A 69 -14.59 7.76 7.00
CA GLU A 69 -13.14 7.74 6.72
C GLU A 69 -12.31 7.96 8.00
N MET A 70 -12.85 8.65 9.01
CA MET A 70 -12.18 8.84 10.29
C MET A 70 -12.08 7.52 11.09
N GLU A 71 -13.10 6.68 11.04
CA GLU A 71 -13.03 5.33 11.65
C GLU A 71 -12.05 4.42 10.91
N ALA A 72 -11.91 4.63 9.60
CA ALA A 72 -10.99 3.91 8.73
C ALA A 72 -9.59 4.58 8.64
N PHE A 73 -9.27 5.55 9.50
CA PHE A 73 -8.04 6.36 9.35
C PHE A 73 -6.74 5.54 9.35
N GLY A 74 -6.76 4.37 9.95
CA GLY A 74 -5.64 3.43 9.90
C GLY A 74 -5.46 2.74 8.53
N LEU A 75 -6.41 2.91 7.60
CA LEU A 75 -6.29 2.47 6.21
C LEU A 75 -5.62 3.57 5.38
N GLN A 76 -4.42 3.93 5.76
CA GLN A 76 -3.55 4.79 4.97
C GLN A 76 -3.05 4.00 3.76
N PHE A 77 -3.01 4.62 2.59
CA PHE A 77 -2.67 3.95 1.33
C PHE A 77 -1.26 4.29 0.84
N GLY A 78 -0.59 5.18 1.52
CA GLY A 78 0.80 5.49 1.28
C GLY A 78 1.27 6.66 2.11
N HIS A 79 2.57 6.79 2.19
CA HIS A 79 3.24 7.87 2.88
C HIS A 79 4.63 8.13 2.28
N GLY A 80 5.12 9.34 2.43
CA GLY A 80 6.53 9.64 2.17
C GLY A 80 7.42 8.83 3.10
N LEU A 81 8.60 8.50 2.62
CA LEU A 81 9.58 7.67 3.31
C LEU A 81 10.98 8.24 3.09
N GLY A 82 11.78 8.29 4.16
CA GLY A 82 13.14 8.81 4.10
C GLY A 82 13.84 8.69 5.45
N LEU A 83 14.16 9.80 6.08
CA LEU A 83 14.70 9.83 7.44
C LEU A 83 13.63 9.49 8.47
N GLY A 84 12.40 9.97 8.26
CA GLY A 84 11.23 9.52 9.00
C GLY A 84 10.65 8.23 8.41
N LEU A 85 10.04 7.41 9.25
CA LEU A 85 9.28 6.23 8.80
C LEU A 85 8.04 6.67 8.03
N HIS A 86 7.31 7.65 8.58
CA HIS A 86 6.17 8.29 7.93
C HIS A 86 6.48 9.77 7.72
N GLU A 87 6.63 10.15 6.47
CA GLU A 87 6.84 11.53 6.04
C GLU A 87 5.68 12.00 5.17
N ARG A 88 5.64 13.29 4.90
CA ARG A 88 4.70 13.84 3.91
C ARG A 88 5.22 13.61 2.49
N PRO A 89 4.31 13.52 1.52
CA PRO A 89 2.85 13.53 1.68
C PRO A 89 2.30 12.20 2.18
N VAL A 90 1.14 12.25 2.87
CA VAL A 90 0.35 11.07 3.22
C VAL A 90 -0.71 10.87 2.15
N ILE A 91 -0.87 9.64 1.68
CA ILE A 91 -1.87 9.24 0.70
C ILE A 91 -2.98 8.49 1.44
N SER A 92 -4.11 9.15 1.64
CA SER A 92 -5.30 8.57 2.27
C SER A 92 -6.55 9.32 1.85
N ARG A 93 -7.69 8.67 1.89
CA ARG A 93 -8.97 9.34 1.60
C ARG A 93 -9.28 10.43 2.64
N LEU A 94 -8.89 10.21 3.90
CA LEU A 94 -9.12 11.17 4.98
C LEU A 94 -8.36 12.50 4.78
N ASN A 95 -7.16 12.45 4.22
CA ASN A 95 -6.29 13.62 4.14
C ASN A 95 -6.16 14.17 2.71
N SER A 96 -5.91 13.29 1.74
CA SER A 96 -5.55 13.71 0.38
C SER A 96 -6.70 14.34 -0.38
N LEU A 97 -7.95 13.92 -0.12
CA LEU A 97 -9.13 14.47 -0.81
C LEU A 97 -9.36 15.96 -0.47
N GLU A 98 -9.00 16.37 0.74
CA GLU A 98 -9.12 17.77 1.19
C GLU A 98 -7.84 18.57 0.97
N ASN A 99 -6.68 17.89 1.03
CA ASN A 99 -5.37 18.52 0.95
C ASN A 99 -4.49 17.79 -0.08
N PRO A 100 -4.81 17.88 -1.38
CA PRO A 100 -4.03 17.22 -2.41
C PRO A 100 -2.62 17.80 -2.49
N VAL A 101 -1.64 16.91 -2.70
CA VAL A 101 -0.23 17.27 -2.91
C VAL A 101 0.18 16.72 -4.27
N GLU A 102 0.82 17.55 -5.08
CA GLU A 102 1.36 17.15 -6.37
C GLU A 102 2.57 16.23 -6.19
N ILE A 103 2.64 15.17 -6.97
CA ILE A 103 3.75 14.22 -7.01
C ILE A 103 4.87 14.81 -7.87
N GLU A 104 6.07 14.87 -7.31
CA GLU A 104 7.26 15.42 -7.94
C GLU A 104 8.36 14.37 -8.10
N PRO A 105 9.24 14.51 -9.11
CA PRO A 105 10.40 13.63 -9.27
C PRO A 105 11.29 13.63 -8.01
N GLY A 106 11.83 12.47 -7.66
CA GLY A 106 12.66 12.27 -6.49
C GLY A 106 11.92 12.01 -5.18
N MET A 107 10.59 12.15 -5.15
CA MET A 107 9.80 11.70 -4.00
C MET A 107 9.91 10.18 -3.84
N VAL A 108 10.00 9.73 -2.60
CA VAL A 108 10.00 8.30 -2.24
C VAL A 108 8.76 8.01 -1.40
N PHE A 109 8.04 6.98 -1.78
CA PHE A 109 6.81 6.54 -1.12
C PHE A 109 6.89 5.08 -0.72
N ALA A 110 6.26 4.76 0.40
CA ALA A 110 5.67 3.46 0.64
C ALA A 110 4.19 3.53 0.19
N LEU A 111 3.79 2.69 -0.77
CA LEU A 111 2.39 2.49 -1.14
C LEU A 111 1.90 1.17 -0.57
N GLU A 112 0.77 1.21 0.12
CA GLU A 112 0.26 0.08 0.89
C GLU A 112 -1.21 -0.21 0.60
N THR A 113 -1.60 -1.48 0.73
CA THR A 113 -2.97 -1.93 0.53
C THR A 113 -3.48 -2.71 1.73
N TYR A 114 -4.79 -2.81 1.79
CA TYR A 114 -5.52 -3.68 2.68
C TYR A 114 -6.74 -4.23 1.95
N TRP A 115 -6.96 -5.54 2.03
CA TRP A 115 -8.21 -6.14 1.57
C TRP A 115 -8.65 -7.25 2.52
N PRO A 116 -9.85 -7.12 3.12
CA PRO A 116 -10.40 -8.17 3.98
C PRO A 116 -10.80 -9.39 3.17
N ALA A 117 -10.53 -10.58 3.70
CA ALA A 117 -11.03 -11.82 3.13
C ALA A 117 -12.50 -12.03 3.53
N ASN A 118 -13.23 -12.81 2.73
CA ASN A 118 -14.62 -13.11 2.99
C ASN A 118 -14.86 -14.18 4.08
N ASP A 119 -13.80 -14.62 4.74
CA ASP A 119 -13.87 -15.54 5.88
C ASP A 119 -14.16 -14.84 7.22
N GLY A 120 -14.19 -13.50 7.24
CA GLY A 120 -14.53 -12.67 8.40
C GLY A 120 -13.43 -12.48 9.43
N HIS A 121 -12.21 -12.99 9.20
CA HIS A 121 -11.11 -12.89 10.18
C HIS A 121 -9.72 -12.72 9.59
N SER A 122 -9.53 -12.94 8.29
CA SER A 122 -8.24 -12.72 7.64
C SER A 122 -8.28 -11.57 6.64
N ALA A 123 -7.10 -11.09 6.26
CA ALA A 123 -6.93 -10.02 5.29
C ALA A 123 -5.57 -10.16 4.58
N ALA A 124 -5.44 -9.52 3.44
CA ALA A 124 -4.16 -9.35 2.76
C ALA A 124 -3.67 -7.91 2.87
N ARG A 125 -2.39 -7.72 3.10
CA ARG A 125 -1.69 -6.44 3.01
C ARG A 125 -0.45 -6.62 2.14
N ILE A 126 -0.25 -5.69 1.22
CA ILE A 126 0.92 -5.61 0.35
C ILE A 126 1.37 -4.15 0.36
N GLU A 127 2.65 -3.93 0.48
CA GLU A 127 3.25 -2.61 0.43
C GLU A 127 4.51 -2.65 -0.41
N GLU A 128 4.71 -1.63 -1.22
CA GLU A 128 5.87 -1.46 -2.08
C GLU A 128 6.49 -0.09 -1.86
N GLU A 129 7.80 -0.05 -1.77
CA GLU A 129 8.55 1.20 -1.84
C GLU A 129 8.86 1.55 -3.28
N LEU A 130 8.72 2.82 -3.62
CA LEU A 130 9.02 3.33 -4.95
C LEU A 130 9.64 4.73 -4.89
N VAL A 131 10.39 5.05 -5.94
CA VAL A 131 10.88 6.39 -6.20
C VAL A 131 10.21 6.96 -7.46
N VAL A 132 9.77 8.22 -7.37
CA VAL A 132 9.20 8.93 -8.52
C VAL A 132 10.33 9.36 -9.46
N THR A 133 10.24 8.95 -10.72
CA THR A 133 11.16 9.33 -11.79
C THR A 133 10.63 10.52 -12.59
N GLU A 134 11.36 11.00 -13.59
CA GLU A 134 10.90 12.07 -14.47
C GLU A 134 9.62 11.73 -15.26
N THR A 135 9.31 10.45 -15.44
CA THR A 135 8.20 10.01 -16.31
C THR A 135 7.24 9.01 -15.66
N GLY A 136 7.51 8.56 -14.43
CA GLY A 136 6.71 7.53 -13.75
C GLY A 136 7.27 7.20 -12.38
N ALA A 137 7.29 5.92 -12.02
CA ALA A 137 7.86 5.43 -10.78
C ALA A 137 8.69 4.16 -11.01
N GLU A 138 9.66 3.93 -10.12
CA GLU A 138 10.49 2.73 -10.08
C GLU A 138 10.37 2.08 -8.71
N LEU A 139 10.12 0.76 -8.70
CA LEU A 139 10.04 -0.02 -7.47
C LEU A 139 11.43 -0.22 -6.86
N LEU A 140 11.55 0.02 -5.56
CA LEU A 140 12.74 -0.21 -4.75
C LEU A 140 12.71 -1.55 -4.02
N THR A 141 11.52 -2.06 -3.70
CA THR A 141 11.33 -3.35 -3.05
C THR A 141 11.62 -4.50 -4.01
N LEU A 142 12.50 -5.42 -3.59
CA LEU A 142 12.96 -6.54 -4.41
C LEU A 142 12.29 -7.87 -4.02
N PHE A 143 11.70 -7.96 -2.82
CA PHE A 143 11.03 -9.18 -2.40
C PHE A 143 9.71 -9.34 -3.18
N PRO A 144 9.51 -10.46 -3.89
CA PRO A 144 8.35 -10.62 -4.77
C PRO A 144 7.02 -10.54 -4.02
N ALA A 145 6.00 -10.02 -4.69
CA ALA A 145 4.64 -9.85 -4.16
C ALA A 145 3.55 -10.16 -5.20
N GLU A 146 3.90 -10.81 -6.30
CA GLU A 146 2.98 -11.14 -7.39
C GLU A 146 1.96 -12.20 -6.95
N GLU A 147 2.37 -13.10 -6.06
CA GLU A 147 1.53 -14.19 -5.58
C GLU A 147 1.60 -14.34 -4.06
N LEU A 148 0.51 -14.85 -3.47
CA LEU A 148 0.49 -15.21 -2.05
C LEU A 148 1.40 -16.42 -1.81
N PHE A 149 2.48 -16.18 -1.06
CA PHE A 149 3.37 -17.26 -0.65
C PHE A 149 2.72 -18.20 0.36
N VAL A 150 2.85 -19.49 0.13
CA VAL A 150 2.49 -20.52 1.10
C VAL A 150 3.78 -21.13 1.64
N THR A 151 4.05 -20.90 2.92
CA THR A 151 5.24 -21.42 3.61
C THR A 151 4.91 -22.71 4.35
N ASN A 152 5.89 -23.61 4.45
CA ASN A 152 5.75 -24.90 5.14
C ASN A 152 4.48 -25.67 4.74
N PRO A 153 4.22 -25.91 3.44
CA PRO A 153 3.07 -26.70 3.03
C PRO A 153 3.23 -28.15 3.54
N TYR A 154 2.21 -28.67 4.20
CA TYR A 154 2.10 -30.05 4.70
C TYR A 154 0.69 -30.61 4.47
#